data_3acd01a9d42a7427c9e2735440004620
#
_entry.id   3acd01a9d42a7427c9e2735440004620
#
_cell.length_a   1.000
_cell.length_b   1.000
_cell.length_c   1.000
_cell.angle_alpha   90.00
_cell.angle_beta   90.00
_cell.angle_gamma   90.00
#
_symmetry.space_group_name_H-M   'P 1'
#
loop_
_entity.id
_entity.type
_entity.pdbx_description
1 polymer ?
#
loop_
_entity_poly.entity_id
_entity_poly.type
_entity_poly.pdbx_seq_one_letter_code
_entity_poly.pdbx_strand_id
1 'polypeptide(L)'
;CIYLCGQIMSEEAKILEKCERLFMRYGIKSVTMDDVSRELGMSKKTLYQYFENKEELIHKVTQNHFTCQNKVIEHIIHHSKTAIDEMIGISNWMNTMSKNLNPSLVFDLKKYHPQSWQIFNDHRNTEVYNCIKHNLEQGIQEGLYREELDTEVLARIYIARMEMYLDAEIFPYDKLPPEKTFKVFMDYHIRGLATTKGI
;
A
#
# COMPACT_ATOMS: atom_id res chain seq x y z
N CYS A 1 -8.81 -5.72 3.32
CA CYS A 1 -9.68 -5.13 4.36
C CYS A 1 -10.51 -6.14 5.18
N ILE A 2 -10.28 -7.45 4.96
CA ILE A 2 -11.12 -8.54 5.52
C ILE A 2 -11.02 -8.67 7.05
N TYR A 3 -10.04 -8.07 7.73
CA TYR A 3 -9.71 -8.46 9.11
C TYR A 3 -10.08 -7.49 10.22
N LEU A 4 -10.62 -6.30 9.97
CA LEU A 4 -10.81 -5.31 11.03
C LEU A 4 -12.20 -4.67 11.16
N CYS A 5 -13.19 -5.04 10.37
CA CYS A 5 -14.49 -4.39 10.47
C CYS A 5 -15.63 -5.41 10.68
N GLY A 6 -15.98 -5.62 11.95
CA GLY A 6 -17.27 -6.26 12.34
C GLY A 6 -18.48 -5.38 12.03
N GLN A 7 -18.33 -4.31 11.26
CA GLN A 7 -19.41 -3.47 10.76
C GLN A 7 -19.98 -4.04 9.47
N ILE A 8 -21.30 -3.96 9.34
CA ILE A 8 -22.02 -4.33 8.09
C ILE A 8 -21.51 -3.41 6.98
N MET A 9 -20.68 -3.97 6.08
CA MET A 9 -20.17 -3.24 4.92
C MET A 9 -21.33 -2.85 4.00
N SER A 10 -21.31 -1.61 3.49
CA SER A 10 -22.23 -1.19 2.43
C SER A 10 -22.04 -2.05 1.18
N GLU A 11 -23.05 -2.13 0.33
CA GLU A 11 -22.95 -2.87 -0.93
C GLU A 11 -21.87 -2.29 -1.83
N GLU A 12 -21.75 -0.95 -1.87
CA GLU A 12 -20.68 -0.26 -2.60
C GLU A 12 -19.28 -0.69 -2.09
N ALA A 13 -19.08 -0.75 -0.77
CA ALA A 13 -17.80 -1.16 -0.21
C ALA A 13 -17.42 -2.62 -0.59
N LYS A 14 -18.40 -3.52 -0.66
CA LYS A 14 -18.18 -4.90 -1.12
C LYS A 14 -17.81 -4.94 -2.60
N ILE A 15 -18.42 -4.09 -3.42
CA ILE A 15 -18.09 -3.96 -4.84
C ILE A 15 -16.64 -3.48 -4.98
N LEU A 16 -16.27 -2.40 -4.29
CA LEU A 16 -14.92 -1.84 -4.34
C LEU A 16 -13.85 -2.85 -3.93
N GLU A 17 -14.10 -3.62 -2.86
CA GLU A 17 -13.17 -4.67 -2.41
C GLU A 17 -12.97 -5.78 -3.46
N LYS A 18 -14.06 -6.24 -4.09
CA LYS A 18 -13.96 -7.26 -5.16
C LYS A 18 -13.25 -6.71 -6.39
N CYS A 19 -13.53 -5.46 -6.77
CA CYS A 19 -12.85 -4.79 -7.88
C CYS A 19 -11.36 -4.62 -7.62
N GLU A 20 -10.98 -4.23 -6.41
CA GLU A 20 -9.58 -4.15 -5.98
C GLU A 20 -8.86 -5.49 -6.21
N ARG A 21 -9.45 -6.60 -5.76
CA ARG A 21 -8.89 -7.94 -5.99
C ARG A 21 -8.73 -8.29 -7.47
N LEU A 22 -9.69 -7.92 -8.31
CA LEU A 22 -9.59 -8.11 -9.76
C LEU A 22 -8.44 -7.29 -10.36
N PHE A 23 -8.33 -6.01 -10.00
CA PHE A 23 -7.28 -5.13 -10.49
C PHE A 23 -5.89 -5.59 -9.99
N MET A 24 -5.78 -5.98 -8.72
CA MET A 24 -4.55 -6.53 -8.16
C MET A 24 -4.09 -7.80 -8.89
N ARG A 25 -5.03 -8.65 -9.29
CA ARG A 25 -4.71 -9.93 -9.92
C ARG A 25 -4.44 -9.81 -11.43
N TYR A 26 -5.24 -9.02 -12.14
CA TYR A 26 -5.24 -9.01 -13.61
C TYR A 26 -4.73 -7.71 -14.22
N GLY A 27 -4.45 -6.69 -13.41
CA GLY A 27 -4.14 -5.33 -13.87
C GLY A 27 -5.40 -4.54 -14.24
N ILE A 28 -5.30 -3.23 -14.20
CA ILE A 28 -6.45 -2.34 -14.44
C ILE A 28 -6.92 -2.40 -15.89
N LYS A 29 -5.97 -2.39 -16.84
CA LYS A 29 -6.26 -2.32 -18.27
C LYS A 29 -7.04 -3.52 -18.77
N SER A 30 -6.71 -4.72 -18.30
CA SER A 30 -7.31 -5.98 -18.76
C SER A 30 -8.71 -6.26 -18.20
N VAL A 31 -9.11 -5.61 -17.12
CA VAL A 31 -10.43 -5.80 -16.48
C VAL A 31 -11.43 -4.82 -17.08
N THR A 32 -12.55 -5.34 -17.60
CA THR A 32 -13.68 -4.55 -18.14
C THR A 32 -14.83 -4.44 -17.14
N MET A 33 -15.78 -3.51 -17.37
CA MET A 33 -17.01 -3.43 -16.56
C MET A 33 -17.87 -4.70 -16.67
N ASP A 34 -17.74 -5.44 -17.78
CA ASP A 34 -18.41 -6.74 -17.96
C ASP A 34 -17.77 -7.83 -17.08
N ASP A 35 -16.44 -7.83 -16.96
CA ASP A 35 -15.75 -8.77 -16.08
C ASP A 35 -16.09 -8.48 -14.61
N VAL A 36 -16.13 -7.19 -14.23
CA VAL A 36 -16.55 -6.76 -12.90
C VAL A 36 -17.98 -7.23 -12.60
N SER A 37 -18.95 -6.97 -13.49
CA SER A 37 -20.35 -7.36 -13.27
C SER A 37 -20.50 -8.87 -13.14
N ARG A 38 -19.77 -9.65 -13.96
CA ARG A 38 -19.74 -11.12 -13.91
C ARG A 38 -19.17 -11.64 -12.59
N GLU A 39 -18.04 -11.10 -12.15
CA GLU A 39 -17.41 -11.48 -10.88
C GLU A 39 -18.28 -11.15 -9.66
N LEU A 40 -19.03 -10.05 -9.75
CA LEU A 40 -19.95 -9.63 -8.69
C LEU A 40 -21.29 -10.41 -8.71
N GLY A 41 -21.58 -11.13 -9.79
CA GLY A 41 -22.87 -11.80 -9.97
C GLY A 41 -24.05 -10.82 -10.13
N MET A 42 -23.78 -9.59 -10.62
CA MET A 42 -24.80 -8.57 -10.83
C MET A 42 -24.92 -8.17 -12.31
N SER A 43 -26.06 -7.53 -12.67
CA SER A 43 -26.23 -7.02 -14.02
C SER A 43 -25.32 -5.80 -14.24
N LYS A 44 -24.87 -5.60 -15.49
CA LYS A 44 -24.14 -4.41 -15.90
C LYS A 44 -24.93 -3.12 -15.58
N LYS A 45 -26.26 -3.15 -15.78
CA LYS A 45 -27.15 -2.04 -15.42
C LYS A 45 -27.08 -1.71 -13.93
N THR A 46 -27.03 -2.72 -13.06
CA THR A 46 -26.90 -2.54 -11.62
C THR A 46 -25.54 -1.94 -11.25
N LEU A 47 -24.45 -2.40 -11.89
CA LEU A 47 -23.12 -1.85 -11.66
C LEU A 47 -23.04 -0.36 -12.03
N TYR A 48 -23.67 0.03 -13.16
CA TYR A 48 -23.73 1.44 -13.59
C TYR A 48 -24.66 2.34 -12.73
N GLN A 49 -25.41 1.79 -11.78
CA GLN A 49 -26.09 2.58 -10.74
C GLN A 49 -25.14 3.05 -9.64
N TYR A 50 -24.00 2.35 -9.44
CA TYR A 50 -22.99 2.71 -8.44
C TYR A 50 -21.85 3.54 -9.04
N PHE A 51 -21.52 3.32 -10.33
CA PHE A 51 -20.38 3.95 -11.00
C PHE A 51 -20.74 4.33 -12.42
N GLU A 52 -20.59 5.60 -12.79
CA GLU A 52 -20.91 6.09 -14.14
C GLU A 52 -20.08 5.40 -15.22
N ASN A 53 -18.81 5.11 -14.89
CA ASN A 53 -17.87 4.52 -15.83
C ASN A 53 -16.73 3.82 -15.08
N LYS A 54 -15.83 3.19 -15.85
CA LYS A 54 -14.66 2.49 -15.30
C LYS A 54 -13.68 3.44 -14.59
N GLU A 55 -13.54 4.68 -15.05
CA GLU A 55 -12.63 5.66 -14.45
C GLU A 55 -13.08 6.04 -13.03
N GLU A 56 -14.37 6.28 -12.84
CA GLU A 56 -14.94 6.52 -11.50
C GLU A 56 -14.74 5.30 -10.58
N LEU A 57 -14.97 4.10 -11.10
CA LEU A 57 -14.75 2.87 -10.35
C LEU A 57 -13.29 2.76 -9.89
N ILE A 58 -12.31 3.00 -10.79
CA ILE A 58 -10.88 2.96 -10.47
C ILE A 58 -10.54 4.01 -9.40
N HIS A 59 -11.06 5.23 -9.55
CA HIS A 59 -10.85 6.31 -8.60
C HIS A 59 -11.35 5.93 -7.20
N LYS A 60 -12.58 5.45 -7.08
CA LYS A 60 -13.18 5.02 -5.82
C LYS A 60 -12.47 3.78 -5.23
N VAL A 61 -12.05 2.83 -6.05
CA VAL A 61 -11.24 1.68 -5.60
C VAL A 61 -9.93 2.16 -5.01
N THR A 62 -9.24 3.10 -5.67
CA THR A 62 -7.97 3.66 -5.18
C THR A 62 -8.16 4.40 -3.85
N GLN A 63 -9.19 5.22 -3.70
CA GLN A 63 -9.52 5.89 -2.44
C GLN A 63 -9.82 4.89 -1.32
N ASN A 64 -10.64 3.89 -1.61
CA ASN A 64 -11.00 2.85 -0.64
C ASN A 64 -9.79 2.03 -0.21
N HIS A 65 -8.88 1.71 -1.14
CA HIS A 65 -7.62 1.02 -0.86
C HIS A 65 -6.82 1.74 0.22
N PHE A 66 -6.54 3.03 0.06
CA PHE A 66 -5.75 3.79 1.03
C PHE A 66 -6.50 4.04 2.34
N THR A 67 -7.81 4.24 2.30
CA THR A 67 -8.63 4.32 3.52
C THR A 67 -8.53 3.03 4.35
N CYS A 68 -8.59 1.87 3.69
CA CYS A 68 -8.46 0.59 4.35
C CYS A 68 -7.02 0.33 4.82
N GLN A 69 -6.03 0.71 4.03
CA GLN A 69 -4.61 0.63 4.39
C GLN A 69 -4.33 1.42 5.66
N ASN A 70 -4.78 2.67 5.74
CA ASN A 70 -4.56 3.51 6.92
C ASN A 70 -5.10 2.87 8.19
N LYS A 71 -6.31 2.29 8.15
CA LYS A 71 -6.88 1.58 9.32
C LYS A 71 -6.03 0.39 9.77
N VAL A 72 -5.44 -0.35 8.82
CA VAL A 72 -4.56 -1.47 9.15
C VAL A 72 -3.26 -0.96 9.78
N ILE A 73 -2.67 0.08 9.21
CA ILE A 73 -1.46 0.71 9.74
C ILE A 73 -1.71 1.28 11.15
N GLU A 74 -2.79 2.01 11.36
CA GLU A 74 -3.20 2.51 12.68
C GLU A 74 -3.36 1.36 13.70
N HIS A 75 -3.96 0.24 13.28
CA HIS A 75 -4.07 -0.93 14.14
C HIS A 75 -2.71 -1.51 14.51
N ILE A 76 -1.78 -1.63 13.54
CA ILE A 76 -0.42 -2.11 13.81
C ILE A 76 0.29 -1.17 14.78
N ILE A 77 0.26 0.14 14.53
CA ILE A 77 0.87 1.15 15.39
C ILE A 77 0.35 1.03 16.83
N HIS A 78 -0.98 0.97 16.99
CA HIS A 78 -1.62 0.90 18.31
C HIS A 78 -1.26 -0.37 19.11
N HIS A 79 -0.95 -1.48 18.43
CA HIS A 79 -0.62 -2.75 19.09
C HIS A 79 0.90 -3.01 19.17
N SER A 80 1.72 -2.15 18.61
CA SER A 80 3.18 -2.23 18.68
C SER A 80 3.67 -1.69 20.02
N LYS A 81 4.71 -2.29 20.56
CA LYS A 81 5.30 -1.87 21.85
C LYS A 81 6.45 -0.89 21.65
N THR A 82 7.10 -0.96 20.51
CA THR A 82 8.27 -0.16 20.16
C THR A 82 8.21 0.27 18.70
N ALA A 83 9.01 1.30 18.35
CA ALA A 83 9.15 1.74 16.97
C ALA A 83 9.65 0.62 16.03
N ILE A 84 10.48 -0.30 16.53
CA ILE A 84 10.94 -1.47 15.74
C ILE A 84 9.82 -2.48 15.52
N ASP A 85 9.03 -2.78 16.56
CA ASP A 85 7.86 -3.68 16.42
C ASP A 85 6.88 -3.14 15.37
N GLU A 86 6.63 -1.83 15.40
CA GLU A 86 5.80 -1.13 14.43
C GLU A 86 6.33 -1.29 13.01
N MET A 87 7.61 -0.98 12.80
CA MET A 87 8.25 -1.08 11.49
C MET A 87 8.23 -2.53 10.95
N ILE A 88 8.47 -3.52 11.81
CA ILE A 88 8.39 -4.94 11.45
C ILE A 88 6.95 -5.34 11.12
N GLY A 89 5.98 -4.90 11.92
CA GLY A 89 4.56 -5.18 11.71
C GLY A 89 4.08 -4.65 10.36
N ILE A 90 4.37 -3.38 10.05
CA ILE A 90 4.05 -2.74 8.76
C ILE A 90 4.76 -3.47 7.62
N SER A 91 6.05 -3.80 7.80
CA SER A 91 6.83 -4.54 6.80
C SER A 91 6.22 -5.90 6.47
N ASN A 92 5.83 -6.68 7.47
CA ASN A 92 5.21 -7.98 7.28
C ASN A 92 3.86 -7.88 6.56
N TRP A 93 3.06 -6.88 6.92
CA TRP A 93 1.80 -6.63 6.24
C TRP A 93 2.00 -6.24 4.78
N MET A 94 2.88 -5.28 4.49
CA MET A 94 3.21 -4.85 3.13
C MET A 94 3.75 -6.01 2.28
N ASN A 95 4.62 -6.85 2.86
CA ASN A 95 5.14 -8.03 2.18
C ASN A 95 4.03 -9.04 1.82
N THR A 96 3.02 -9.18 2.68
CA THR A 96 1.86 -10.03 2.40
C THR A 96 1.02 -9.48 1.25
N MET A 97 0.82 -8.15 1.21
CA MET A 97 0.07 -7.49 0.15
C MET A 97 0.79 -7.57 -1.21
N SER A 98 2.12 -7.45 -1.20
CA SER A 98 2.92 -7.46 -2.43
C SER A 98 2.92 -8.79 -3.19
N LYS A 99 2.62 -9.92 -2.52
CA LYS A 99 2.60 -11.26 -3.16
C LYS A 99 1.59 -11.40 -4.30
N ASN A 100 0.50 -10.65 -4.25
CA ASN A 100 -0.58 -10.73 -5.22
C ASN A 100 -0.62 -9.50 -6.15
N LEU A 101 0.39 -8.65 -6.09
CA LEU A 101 0.44 -7.42 -6.88
C LEU A 101 0.75 -7.75 -8.34
N ASN A 102 -0.18 -7.43 -9.25
CA ASN A 102 0.11 -7.48 -10.66
C ASN A 102 1.13 -6.39 -11.04
N PRO A 103 2.24 -6.74 -11.68
CA PRO A 103 3.29 -5.79 -12.04
C PRO A 103 2.81 -4.59 -12.86
N SER A 104 1.78 -4.77 -13.70
CA SER A 104 1.25 -3.69 -14.54
C SER A 104 0.36 -2.69 -13.77
N LEU A 105 -0.07 -3.00 -12.55
CA LEU A 105 -1.06 -2.20 -11.81
C LEU A 105 -0.59 -0.74 -11.64
N VAL A 106 0.62 -0.57 -11.13
CA VAL A 106 1.21 0.75 -10.86
C VAL A 106 1.48 1.49 -12.16
N PHE A 107 1.98 0.78 -13.18
CA PHE A 107 2.20 1.34 -14.51
C PHE A 107 0.89 1.79 -15.15
N ASP A 108 -0.16 0.97 -15.10
CA ASP A 108 -1.47 1.29 -15.65
C ASP A 108 -2.06 2.52 -14.96
N LEU A 109 -1.99 2.57 -13.62
CA LEU A 109 -2.47 3.70 -12.83
C LEU A 109 -1.75 5.00 -13.21
N LYS A 110 -0.41 4.96 -13.22
CA LYS A 110 0.44 6.12 -13.55
C LYS A 110 0.20 6.62 -14.98
N LYS A 111 0.08 5.72 -15.95
CA LYS A 111 0.02 6.07 -17.37
C LYS A 111 -1.36 6.44 -17.87
N TYR A 112 -2.40 5.77 -17.38
CA TYR A 112 -3.74 5.85 -17.96
C TYR A 112 -4.78 6.49 -17.02
N HIS A 113 -4.50 6.62 -15.71
CA HIS A 113 -5.44 7.08 -14.69
C HIS A 113 -4.84 8.18 -13.80
N PRO A 114 -4.52 9.38 -14.38
CA PRO A 114 -3.74 10.41 -13.68
C PRO A 114 -4.42 10.93 -12.40
N GLN A 115 -5.75 10.98 -12.35
CA GLN A 115 -6.48 11.40 -11.14
C GLN A 115 -6.33 10.38 -10.01
N SER A 116 -6.42 9.10 -10.31
CA SER A 116 -6.20 8.03 -9.33
C SER A 116 -4.72 7.92 -8.93
N TRP A 117 -3.81 8.18 -9.89
CA TRP A 117 -2.37 8.29 -9.60
C TRP A 117 -2.06 9.45 -8.64
N GLN A 118 -2.79 10.57 -8.73
CA GLN A 118 -2.63 11.69 -7.80
C GLN A 118 -2.98 11.28 -6.37
N ILE A 119 -4.05 10.50 -6.15
CA ILE A 119 -4.39 9.96 -4.82
C ILE A 119 -3.23 9.14 -4.25
N PHE A 120 -2.62 8.29 -5.07
CA PHE A 120 -1.45 7.51 -4.68
C PHE A 120 -0.28 8.42 -4.25
N ASN A 121 0.02 9.46 -5.04
CA ASN A 121 1.10 10.39 -4.74
C ASN A 121 0.83 11.20 -3.46
N ASP A 122 -0.39 11.68 -3.28
CA ASP A 122 -0.77 12.46 -2.11
C ASP A 122 -0.66 11.60 -0.85
N HIS A 123 -1.24 10.41 -0.87
CA HIS A 123 -1.14 9.45 0.24
C HIS A 123 0.33 9.15 0.61
N ARG A 124 1.17 8.89 -0.39
CA ARG A 124 2.60 8.62 -0.19
C ARG A 124 3.33 9.80 0.42
N ASN A 125 3.08 11.01 -0.07
CA ASN A 125 3.81 12.21 0.33
C ASN A 125 3.29 12.83 1.63
N THR A 126 2.12 12.41 2.11
CA THR A 126 1.52 12.87 3.37
C THR A 126 1.50 11.75 4.40
N GLU A 127 0.60 10.77 4.25
CA GLU A 127 0.37 9.74 5.27
C GLU A 127 1.60 8.86 5.50
N VAL A 128 2.18 8.33 4.42
CA VAL A 128 3.37 7.47 4.54
C VAL A 128 4.56 8.27 5.06
N TYR A 129 4.78 9.49 4.57
CA TYR A 129 5.84 10.36 5.05
C TYR A 129 5.72 10.62 6.55
N ASN A 130 4.53 11.04 7.01
CA ASN A 130 4.30 11.34 8.42
C ASN A 130 4.44 10.08 9.31
N CYS A 131 3.95 8.95 8.86
CA CYS A 131 4.09 7.67 9.56
C CYS A 131 5.56 7.30 9.75
N ILE A 132 6.36 7.33 8.70
CA ILE A 132 7.79 7.00 8.78
C ILE A 132 8.56 8.01 9.63
N LYS A 133 8.31 9.30 9.46
CA LYS A 133 8.96 10.35 10.25
C LYS A 133 8.68 10.17 11.75
N HIS A 134 7.41 9.93 12.10
CA HIS A 134 7.00 9.68 13.49
C HIS A 134 7.68 8.44 14.07
N ASN A 135 7.70 7.34 13.32
CA ASN A 135 8.38 6.11 13.74
C ASN A 135 9.88 6.33 14.00
N LEU A 136 10.57 7.10 13.14
CA LEU A 136 11.98 7.44 13.32
C LEU A 136 12.20 8.27 14.59
N GLU A 137 11.37 9.29 14.81
CA GLU A 137 11.45 10.14 16.01
C GLU A 137 11.20 9.35 17.29
N GLN A 138 10.18 8.47 17.27
CA GLN A 138 9.87 7.58 18.38
C GLN A 138 11.03 6.62 18.67
N GLY A 139 11.60 5.98 17.65
CA GLY A 139 12.69 5.02 17.81
C GLY A 139 13.96 5.66 18.38
N ILE A 140 14.23 6.92 18.04
CA ILE A 140 15.32 7.72 18.64
C ILE A 140 15.01 7.98 20.13
N GLN A 141 13.79 8.40 20.48
CA GLN A 141 13.38 8.64 21.87
C GLN A 141 13.45 7.36 22.73
N GLU A 142 13.14 6.20 22.16
CA GLU A 142 13.25 4.89 22.81
C GLU A 142 14.71 4.42 22.94
N GLY A 143 15.66 5.09 22.30
CA GLY A 143 17.07 4.69 22.21
C GLY A 143 17.31 3.42 21.37
N LEU A 144 16.34 3.04 20.54
CA LEU A 144 16.41 1.91 19.62
C LEU A 144 17.01 2.29 18.28
N TYR A 145 16.84 3.54 17.87
CA TYR A 145 17.48 4.12 16.68
C TYR A 145 18.58 5.10 17.10
N ARG A 146 19.53 5.29 16.21
CA ARG A 146 20.70 6.15 16.43
C ARG A 146 20.26 7.62 16.50
N GLU A 147 20.80 8.37 17.48
CA GLU A 147 20.37 9.76 17.75
C GLU A 147 20.82 10.77 16.68
N GLU A 148 21.89 10.44 15.92
CA GLU A 148 22.40 11.31 14.86
C GLU A 148 21.62 11.24 13.55
N LEU A 149 20.52 10.47 13.48
CA LEU A 149 19.73 10.31 12.26
C LEU A 149 18.92 11.56 11.92
N ASP A 150 19.03 12.02 10.67
CA ASP A 150 18.14 13.04 10.13
C ASP A 150 16.80 12.40 9.70
N THR A 151 15.79 12.55 10.55
CA THR A 151 14.48 11.90 10.36
C THR A 151 13.75 12.41 9.13
N GLU A 152 13.91 13.67 8.77
CA GLU A 152 13.29 14.24 7.57
C GLU A 152 13.91 13.66 6.29
N VAL A 153 15.23 13.66 6.21
CA VAL A 153 15.95 13.12 5.06
C VAL A 153 15.67 11.63 4.90
N LEU A 154 15.69 10.87 6.01
CA LEU A 154 15.43 9.43 5.97
C LEU A 154 13.99 9.08 5.57
N ALA A 155 12.99 9.84 6.02
CA ALA A 155 11.62 9.64 5.59
C ALA A 155 11.46 9.88 4.07
N ARG A 156 12.10 10.91 3.52
CA ARG A 156 12.12 11.18 2.07
C ARG A 156 12.85 10.10 1.27
N ILE A 157 13.98 9.62 1.77
CA ILE A 157 14.69 8.48 1.17
C ILE A 157 13.80 7.23 1.16
N TYR A 158 13.10 6.97 2.26
CA TYR A 158 12.18 5.83 2.35
C TYR A 158 11.10 5.90 1.26
N ILE A 159 10.46 7.05 1.09
CA ILE A 159 9.42 7.26 0.06
C ILE A 159 9.99 7.10 -1.35
N ALA A 160 11.15 7.71 -1.64
CA ALA A 160 11.79 7.61 -2.95
C ALA A 160 12.13 6.15 -3.31
N ARG A 161 12.58 5.37 -2.33
CA ARG A 161 12.86 3.94 -2.49
C ARG A 161 11.62 3.09 -2.70
N MET A 162 10.49 3.45 -2.10
CA MET A 162 9.22 2.76 -2.38
C MET A 162 8.81 2.87 -3.86
N GLU A 163 9.01 4.03 -4.48
CA GLU A 163 8.75 4.22 -5.91
C GLU A 163 9.69 3.36 -6.75
N MET A 164 10.97 3.38 -6.44
CA MET A 164 11.99 2.58 -7.12
C MET A 164 11.71 1.07 -7.00
N TYR A 165 11.22 0.61 -5.84
CA TYR A 165 10.85 -0.79 -5.60
C TYR A 165 9.71 -1.28 -6.50
N LEU A 166 8.80 -0.39 -6.90
CA LEU A 166 7.68 -0.69 -7.78
C LEU A 166 8.06 -0.59 -9.29
N ASP A 167 9.31 -0.25 -9.58
CA ASP A 167 9.80 -0.12 -10.96
C ASP A 167 10.36 -1.46 -11.46
N ALA A 168 9.64 -2.09 -12.40
CA ALA A 168 10.03 -3.36 -12.99
C ALA A 168 11.27 -3.28 -13.89
N GLU A 169 11.68 -2.09 -14.34
CA GLU A 169 12.93 -1.91 -15.08
C GLU A 169 14.14 -2.00 -14.14
N ILE A 170 13.97 -1.51 -12.89
CA ILE A 170 15.02 -1.59 -11.86
C ILE A 170 15.01 -2.97 -11.16
N PHE A 171 13.82 -3.46 -10.83
CA PHE A 171 13.63 -4.77 -10.17
C PHE A 171 12.74 -5.67 -11.04
N PRO A 172 13.31 -6.40 -12.04
CA PRO A 172 12.55 -7.33 -12.87
C PRO A 172 11.90 -8.43 -12.03
N TYR A 173 10.58 -8.47 -11.98
CA TYR A 173 9.81 -9.31 -11.05
C TYR A 173 9.98 -10.81 -11.28
N ASP A 174 10.35 -11.23 -12.49
CA ASP A 174 10.70 -12.61 -12.82
C ASP A 174 11.98 -13.10 -12.14
N LYS A 175 12.94 -12.19 -11.89
CA LYS A 175 14.23 -12.48 -11.26
C LYS A 175 14.30 -12.02 -9.80
N LEU A 176 13.64 -10.92 -9.50
CA LEU A 176 13.62 -10.25 -8.21
C LEU A 176 12.16 -10.06 -7.74
N PRO A 177 11.53 -11.13 -7.24
CA PRO A 177 10.14 -11.05 -6.79
C PRO A 177 9.95 -9.94 -5.75
N PRO A 178 8.86 -9.16 -5.80
CA PRO A 178 8.60 -8.04 -4.91
C PRO A 178 8.77 -8.36 -3.42
N GLU A 179 8.29 -9.52 -2.98
CA GLU A 179 8.40 -9.94 -1.58
C GLU A 179 9.85 -10.12 -1.12
N LYS A 180 10.73 -10.66 -1.99
CA LYS A 180 12.16 -10.84 -1.69
C LYS A 180 12.87 -9.50 -1.63
N THR A 181 12.64 -8.65 -2.61
CA THR A 181 13.26 -7.33 -2.73
C THR A 181 12.85 -6.47 -1.54
N PHE A 182 11.57 -6.46 -1.19
CA PHE A 182 11.05 -5.71 -0.06
C PHE A 182 11.65 -6.18 1.28
N LYS A 183 11.76 -7.50 1.48
CA LYS A 183 12.37 -8.07 2.69
C LYS A 183 13.82 -7.64 2.85
N VAL A 184 14.62 -7.75 1.79
CA VAL A 184 16.04 -7.33 1.79
C VAL A 184 16.15 -5.84 2.08
N PHE A 185 15.29 -5.04 1.47
CA PHE A 185 15.23 -3.61 1.69
C PHE A 185 14.93 -3.26 3.14
N MET A 186 13.92 -3.89 3.75
CA MET A 186 13.53 -3.61 5.14
C MET A 186 14.60 -4.06 6.14
N ASP A 187 15.22 -5.20 5.92
CA ASP A 187 16.34 -5.64 6.77
C ASP A 187 17.52 -4.66 6.72
N TYR A 188 17.90 -4.22 5.53
CA TYR A 188 18.91 -3.18 5.35
C TYR A 188 18.51 -1.86 6.03
N HIS A 189 17.27 -1.43 5.88
CA HIS A 189 16.75 -0.18 6.45
C HIS A 189 16.81 -0.22 7.98
N ILE A 190 16.24 -1.25 8.61
CA ILE A 190 16.22 -1.40 10.06
C ILE A 190 17.64 -1.46 10.62
N ARG A 191 18.55 -2.24 10.01
CA ARG A 191 19.95 -2.32 10.44
C ARG A 191 20.69 -0.99 10.28
N GLY A 192 20.34 -0.19 9.28
CA GLY A 192 20.87 1.15 9.09
C GLY A 192 20.38 2.17 10.11
N LEU A 193 19.25 1.94 10.76
CA LEU A 193 18.66 2.81 11.78
C LEU A 193 19.05 2.42 13.20
N ALA A 194 19.08 1.13 13.49
CA ALA A 194 19.11 0.58 14.84
C ALA A 194 20.44 0.83 15.57
N THR A 195 20.35 1.02 16.88
CA THR A 195 21.47 0.91 17.82
C THR A 195 21.72 -0.58 18.14
N THR A 196 22.78 -0.87 18.90
CA THR A 196 23.02 -2.24 19.45
C THR A 196 21.89 -2.73 20.36
N LYS A 197 21.13 -1.80 20.97
CA LYS A 197 19.93 -2.13 21.78
C LYS A 197 18.73 -2.49 20.90
N GLY A 198 18.67 -1.98 19.67
CA GLY A 198 17.58 -2.15 18.73
C GLY A 198 17.73 -3.34 17.77
N ILE A 199 18.85 -4.07 17.82
CA ILE A 199 19.11 -5.25 16.96
C ILE A 199 18.83 -6.55 17.69
#